data_b97d91ffecad4a1364e33fc89a142292
#
_entry.id   b97d91ffecad4a1364e33fc89a142292
#
_cell.length_a   1.000
_cell.length_b   1.000
_cell.length_c   1.000
_cell.angle_alpha   90.00
_cell.angle_beta   90.00
_cell.angle_gamma   90.00
#
_symmetry.space_group_name_H-M   'P 1'
#
loop_
_entity.id
_entity.type
_entity.pdbx_description
1 polymer ?
#
loop_
_entity_poly.entity_id
_entity_poly.type
_entity_poly.pdbx_seq_one_letter_code
_entity_poly.pdbx_strand_id
1 'polypeptide(L)'
;MKKLLLIINLFLLPLSNLVQAQFCSQDNRFTEIEYFSLQDVDSVSNVVYGSAIDYQGTTTTLKLDIYFPDQNVDLFNLRPLVLMIHGGGFIAGNKEDRKTECIALAQKGYVAATISYRLGWNTGLQRIQAIYRAHQDANASLRYLVSNYSTYGIDTNWIFIGGTSAGAITANNVNYTSQNEWNILFPGIETMLGSLDTSGNTYTNSFDLKGIFNNWGAVPINSMQSSEMIPQIAFHGELDQIVNIDTATSLIGSRSIHYALLSNNICADITIDSVGQHGIFTDRAGAIFRASKASCFFRSIFCNDCQDVYTTDSIPANCSSTVSINEPSVPNKISAYPNPVQEALTVQGIPNNTNVSIYNSVGDLKRIEKYMNAIYFSDLEQGLYFVKFENSAVGINYVLKVLKE
;
A
#
# COMPACT_ATOMS: atom_id res chain seq x y z
N MET A 1 -26.83 37.46 -50.26
CA MET A 1 -27.06 36.20 -49.55
C MET A 1 -25.79 35.81 -48.85
N LYS A 2 -25.68 36.13 -47.53
CA LYS A 2 -24.51 35.75 -46.68
C LYS A 2 -24.81 34.41 -46.05
N LYS A 3 -23.98 33.38 -46.34
CA LYS A 3 -24.06 32.06 -45.70
C LYS A 3 -23.39 32.16 -44.31
N LEU A 4 -24.16 31.93 -43.27
CA LEU A 4 -23.73 31.83 -41.91
C LEU A 4 -23.15 30.41 -41.70
N LEU A 5 -21.84 30.28 -41.47
CA LEU A 5 -21.20 29.03 -41.10
C LEU A 5 -21.36 28.84 -39.59
N LEU A 6 -22.18 27.89 -39.19
CA LEU A 6 -22.33 27.48 -37.81
C LEU A 6 -21.15 26.54 -37.46
N ILE A 7 -20.16 27.00 -36.66
CA ILE A 7 -19.10 26.18 -36.13
C ILE A 7 -19.65 25.50 -34.88
N ILE A 8 -19.94 24.19 -34.98
CA ILE A 8 -20.27 23.35 -33.84
C ILE A 8 -18.94 22.99 -33.16
N ASN A 9 -18.66 23.66 -32.04
CA ASN A 9 -17.59 23.23 -31.11
C ASN A 9 -18.08 21.98 -30.38
N LEU A 10 -17.66 20.81 -30.87
CA LEU A 10 -17.81 19.55 -30.13
C LEU A 10 -16.82 19.56 -28.98
N PHE A 11 -17.28 19.83 -27.75
CA PHE A 11 -16.51 19.65 -26.55
C PHE A 11 -16.20 18.15 -26.40
N LEU A 12 -14.97 17.74 -26.73
CA LEU A 12 -14.41 16.45 -26.34
C LEU A 12 -14.16 16.52 -24.81
N LEU A 13 -15.14 16.07 -24.03
CA LEU A 13 -14.90 15.75 -22.63
C LEU A 13 -13.84 14.64 -22.58
N PRO A 14 -12.82 14.75 -21.72
CA PRO A 14 -11.79 13.73 -21.66
C PRO A 14 -12.41 12.40 -21.22
N LEU A 15 -12.21 11.36 -22.01
CA LEU A 15 -12.70 9.99 -21.77
C LEU A 15 -12.22 9.42 -20.40
N SER A 16 -11.18 9.98 -19.81
CA SER A 16 -10.66 9.60 -18.49
C SER A 16 -11.70 9.69 -17.36
N ASN A 17 -12.65 10.61 -17.43
CA ASN A 17 -13.70 10.75 -16.40
C ASN A 17 -14.78 9.64 -16.46
N LEU A 18 -14.93 8.95 -17.58
CA LEU A 18 -15.94 7.90 -17.73
C LEU A 18 -15.49 6.56 -17.11
N VAL A 19 -14.19 6.25 -17.16
CA VAL A 19 -13.64 5.02 -16.59
C VAL A 19 -13.60 5.09 -15.05
N GLN A 20 -13.31 6.26 -14.50
CA GLN A 20 -13.30 6.49 -13.05
C GLN A 20 -14.73 6.34 -12.46
N ALA A 21 -15.76 6.75 -13.18
CA ALA A 21 -17.15 6.62 -12.75
C ALA A 21 -17.62 5.16 -12.62
N GLN A 22 -17.02 4.21 -13.38
CA GLN A 22 -17.44 2.82 -13.37
C GLN A 22 -17.25 2.14 -12.01
N PHE A 23 -16.10 2.33 -11.37
CA PHE A 23 -15.77 1.70 -10.07
C PHE A 23 -16.31 2.47 -8.87
N CYS A 24 -16.74 3.72 -9.07
CA CYS A 24 -17.39 4.54 -8.05
C CYS A 24 -18.93 4.50 -8.16
N SER A 25 -19.45 3.70 -9.07
CA SER A 25 -20.89 3.55 -9.24
C SER A 25 -21.54 2.88 -8.02
N GLN A 26 -22.86 2.91 -8.01
CA GLN A 26 -23.74 2.70 -6.86
C GLN A 26 -23.78 1.26 -6.31
N ASP A 27 -22.96 0.34 -6.81
CA ASP A 27 -22.90 -0.99 -6.22
C ASP A 27 -21.83 -1.03 -5.11
N ASN A 28 -22.07 -1.86 -4.10
CA ASN A 28 -21.24 -1.94 -2.92
C ASN A 28 -20.11 -2.98 -3.03
N ARG A 29 -19.76 -3.43 -4.26
CA ARG A 29 -18.84 -4.56 -4.49
C ARG A 29 -17.52 -4.46 -3.75
N PHE A 30 -16.94 -3.28 -3.66
CA PHE A 30 -15.63 -3.10 -3.01
C PHE A 30 -15.74 -2.85 -1.50
N THR A 31 -16.94 -2.65 -0.98
CA THR A 31 -17.16 -2.26 0.42
C THR A 31 -17.85 -3.33 1.25
N GLU A 32 -18.63 -4.20 0.65
CA GLU A 32 -19.21 -5.34 1.35
C GLU A 32 -18.18 -6.43 1.62
N ILE A 33 -18.38 -7.19 2.70
CA ILE A 33 -17.48 -8.29 3.06
C ILE A 33 -17.51 -9.38 1.99
N GLU A 34 -18.71 -9.72 1.52
CA GLU A 34 -18.96 -10.74 0.48
C GLU A 34 -20.02 -10.21 -0.49
N TYR A 35 -19.60 -9.43 -1.49
CA TYR A 35 -20.49 -8.99 -2.57
C TYR A 35 -20.80 -10.17 -3.52
N PHE A 36 -19.78 -10.93 -3.89
CA PHE A 36 -19.91 -12.21 -4.57
C PHE A 36 -19.77 -13.33 -3.55
N SER A 37 -20.65 -14.34 -3.63
CA SER A 37 -20.51 -15.53 -2.79
C SER A 37 -19.26 -16.32 -3.17
N LEU A 38 -18.80 -17.20 -2.29
CA LEU A 38 -17.64 -18.06 -2.59
C LEU A 38 -17.87 -18.95 -3.85
N GLN A 39 -19.14 -19.27 -4.16
CA GLN A 39 -19.51 -20.07 -5.34
C GLN A 39 -19.43 -19.26 -6.64
N ASP A 40 -19.48 -17.93 -6.53
CA ASP A 40 -19.38 -17.00 -7.66
C ASP A 40 -17.92 -16.57 -7.91
N VAL A 41 -16.95 -17.18 -7.24
CA VAL A 41 -15.52 -16.91 -7.43
C VAL A 41 -14.88 -18.04 -8.22
N ASP A 42 -14.46 -17.73 -9.44
CA ASP A 42 -13.64 -18.60 -10.27
C ASP A 42 -12.15 -18.51 -9.93
N SER A 43 -11.41 -19.54 -10.33
CA SER A 43 -9.96 -19.53 -10.17
C SER A 43 -9.24 -20.30 -11.25
N VAL A 44 -8.05 -19.83 -11.61
CA VAL A 44 -7.08 -20.53 -12.46
C VAL A 44 -5.79 -20.74 -11.68
N SER A 45 -5.42 -21.98 -11.45
CA SER A 45 -4.28 -22.32 -10.61
C SER A 45 -3.09 -22.82 -11.41
N ASN A 46 -1.88 -22.64 -10.87
CA ASN A 46 -0.61 -23.10 -11.44
C ASN A 46 -0.30 -22.56 -12.84
N VAL A 47 -0.77 -21.35 -13.12
CA VAL A 47 -0.44 -20.65 -14.37
C VAL A 47 1.05 -20.33 -14.39
N VAL A 48 1.74 -20.75 -15.44
CA VAL A 48 3.17 -20.46 -15.61
C VAL A 48 3.31 -19.03 -16.16
N TYR A 49 3.90 -18.13 -15.36
CA TYR A 49 4.16 -16.77 -15.80
C TYR A 49 5.60 -16.53 -16.26
N GLY A 50 6.48 -17.52 -16.04
CA GLY A 50 7.86 -17.44 -16.47
C GLY A 50 8.74 -18.56 -15.94
N SER A 51 10.05 -18.42 -16.17
CA SER A 51 11.08 -19.27 -15.58
C SER A 51 12.40 -18.49 -15.44
N ALA A 52 13.19 -18.77 -14.41
CA ALA A 52 14.46 -18.13 -14.20
C ALA A 52 15.40 -18.99 -13.34
N ILE A 53 16.69 -18.65 -13.36
CA ILE A 53 17.72 -19.36 -12.57
C ILE A 53 17.59 -18.96 -11.10
N ASP A 54 17.52 -19.96 -10.22
CA ASP A 54 17.48 -19.79 -8.76
C ASP A 54 18.89 -19.57 -8.14
N TYR A 55 18.97 -19.53 -6.81
CA TYR A 55 20.23 -19.30 -6.09
C TYR A 55 21.21 -20.51 -6.17
N GLN A 56 20.75 -21.70 -6.57
CA GLN A 56 21.54 -22.90 -6.76
C GLN A 56 21.99 -23.09 -8.21
N GLY A 57 21.59 -22.20 -9.11
CA GLY A 57 21.89 -22.29 -10.54
C GLY A 57 20.91 -23.18 -11.31
N THR A 58 19.77 -23.55 -10.71
CA THR A 58 18.73 -24.40 -11.31
C THR A 58 17.62 -23.55 -11.92
N THR A 59 17.12 -23.93 -13.09
CA THR A 59 15.95 -23.28 -13.69
C THR A 59 14.68 -23.61 -12.89
N THR A 60 14.07 -22.58 -12.31
CA THR A 60 12.82 -22.67 -11.57
C THR A 60 11.65 -22.18 -12.44
N THR A 61 10.59 -22.97 -12.54
CA THR A 61 9.33 -22.55 -13.18
C THR A 61 8.54 -21.68 -12.22
N LEU A 62 8.19 -20.48 -12.66
CA LEU A 62 7.48 -19.47 -11.88
C LEU A 62 5.96 -19.60 -12.12
N LYS A 63 5.19 -19.77 -11.05
CA LYS A 63 3.74 -20.03 -11.12
C LYS A 63 2.95 -19.04 -10.29
N LEU A 64 1.73 -18.77 -10.74
CA LEU A 64 0.74 -17.94 -10.04
C LEU A 64 -0.62 -18.63 -10.02
N ASP A 65 -1.47 -18.20 -9.09
CA ASP A 65 -2.90 -18.49 -9.08
C ASP A 65 -3.66 -17.19 -9.21
N ILE A 66 -4.82 -17.24 -9.88
CA ILE A 66 -5.68 -16.07 -10.13
C ILE A 66 -7.08 -16.42 -9.64
N TYR A 67 -7.74 -15.48 -8.96
CA TYR A 67 -9.10 -15.56 -8.43
C TYR A 67 -9.88 -14.35 -8.92
N PHE A 68 -11.09 -14.52 -9.40
CA PHE A 68 -11.92 -13.45 -9.94
C PHE A 68 -13.41 -13.82 -9.85
N PRO A 69 -14.33 -12.85 -9.83
CA PRO A 69 -15.75 -13.15 -9.96
C PRO A 69 -16.09 -13.85 -11.27
N ASP A 70 -16.96 -14.86 -11.22
CA ASP A 70 -17.47 -15.54 -12.41
C ASP A 70 -18.02 -14.49 -13.42
N GLN A 71 -17.56 -14.56 -14.65
CA GLN A 71 -17.94 -13.64 -15.71
C GLN A 71 -19.41 -13.75 -16.12
N ASN A 72 -20.10 -14.84 -15.76
CA ASN A 72 -21.54 -14.98 -15.98
C ASN A 72 -22.39 -14.27 -14.91
N VAL A 73 -21.79 -13.98 -13.74
CA VAL A 73 -22.46 -13.31 -12.62
C VAL A 73 -22.07 -11.84 -12.52
N ASP A 74 -20.80 -11.52 -12.78
CA ASP A 74 -20.34 -10.14 -12.75
C ASP A 74 -20.56 -9.41 -14.08
N LEU A 75 -21.28 -8.30 -14.01
CA LEU A 75 -21.57 -7.44 -15.16
C LEU A 75 -20.37 -6.64 -15.67
N PHE A 76 -19.27 -6.57 -14.91
CA PHE A 76 -18.06 -5.86 -15.34
C PHE A 76 -17.15 -6.78 -16.14
N ASN A 77 -16.82 -6.36 -17.35
CA ASN A 77 -15.88 -7.07 -18.23
C ASN A 77 -14.42 -6.92 -17.76
N LEU A 78 -14.09 -5.79 -17.15
CA LEU A 78 -12.76 -5.47 -16.64
C LEU A 78 -12.85 -5.09 -15.17
N ARG A 79 -11.88 -5.54 -14.37
CA ARG A 79 -11.81 -5.39 -12.92
C ARG A 79 -10.43 -4.95 -12.48
N PRO A 80 -10.30 -4.20 -11.39
CA PRO A 80 -8.99 -3.87 -10.83
C PRO A 80 -8.21 -5.13 -10.46
N LEU A 81 -6.89 -5.10 -10.69
CA LEU A 81 -5.98 -6.18 -10.32
C LEU A 81 -5.35 -5.91 -8.94
N VAL A 82 -5.28 -6.93 -8.09
CA VAL A 82 -4.44 -6.94 -6.88
C VAL A 82 -3.49 -8.13 -6.95
N LEU A 83 -2.18 -7.88 -7.01
CA LEU A 83 -1.15 -8.91 -6.91
C LEU A 83 -0.72 -9.08 -5.46
N MET A 84 -0.86 -10.29 -4.88
CA MET A 84 -0.47 -10.61 -3.51
C MET A 84 0.78 -11.51 -3.47
N ILE A 85 1.79 -11.13 -2.68
CA ILE A 85 3.09 -11.81 -2.60
C ILE A 85 3.26 -12.37 -1.18
N HIS A 86 3.63 -13.65 -1.09
CA HIS A 86 3.80 -14.32 0.19
C HIS A 86 5.07 -13.88 0.94
N GLY A 87 5.07 -14.04 2.25
CA GLY A 87 6.22 -13.83 3.14
C GLY A 87 7.18 -15.03 3.16
N GLY A 88 7.87 -15.19 4.30
CA GLY A 88 8.76 -16.33 4.54
C GLY A 88 10.24 -16.01 4.41
N GLY A 89 10.65 -14.75 4.60
CA GLY A 89 12.07 -14.35 4.68
C GLY A 89 12.89 -14.61 3.42
N PHE A 90 12.23 -14.73 2.25
CA PHE A 90 12.85 -15.10 0.97
C PHE A 90 13.45 -16.52 0.93
N ILE A 91 13.11 -17.39 1.89
CA ILE A 91 13.60 -18.78 1.97
C ILE A 91 12.46 -19.80 2.04
N ALA A 92 11.25 -19.39 2.35
CA ALA A 92 10.08 -20.24 2.52
C ALA A 92 8.81 -19.56 2.01
N GLY A 93 7.71 -20.32 1.95
CA GLY A 93 6.41 -19.83 1.50
C GLY A 93 6.11 -20.19 0.03
N ASN A 94 4.88 -19.98 -0.34
CA ASN A 94 4.39 -20.20 -1.71
C ASN A 94 3.11 -19.39 -1.96
N LYS A 95 2.58 -19.43 -3.19
CA LYS A 95 1.39 -18.68 -3.60
C LYS A 95 0.13 -19.04 -2.81
N GLU A 96 0.01 -20.28 -2.31
CA GLU A 96 -1.14 -20.74 -1.52
C GLU A 96 -1.29 -19.99 -0.20
N ASP A 97 -0.20 -19.41 0.34
CA ASP A 97 -0.20 -18.65 1.58
C ASP A 97 -1.04 -17.37 1.51
N ARG A 98 -1.32 -16.86 0.30
CA ARG A 98 -2.16 -15.66 0.08
C ARG A 98 -3.53 -15.96 -0.51
N LYS A 99 -3.90 -17.25 -0.60
CA LYS A 99 -5.18 -17.70 -1.16
C LYS A 99 -6.38 -17.04 -0.47
N THR A 100 -6.36 -16.95 0.84
CA THR A 100 -7.50 -16.38 1.62
C THR A 100 -7.74 -14.92 1.28
N GLU A 101 -6.69 -14.10 1.24
CA GLU A 101 -6.80 -12.69 0.86
C GLU A 101 -7.23 -12.53 -0.60
N CYS A 102 -6.70 -13.36 -1.51
CA CYS A 102 -7.09 -13.31 -2.93
C CYS A 102 -8.58 -13.67 -3.12
N ILE A 103 -9.08 -14.71 -2.45
CA ILE A 103 -10.51 -15.05 -2.50
C ILE A 103 -11.35 -13.90 -1.94
N ALA A 104 -10.97 -13.34 -0.77
CA ALA A 104 -11.69 -12.24 -0.17
C ALA A 104 -11.72 -10.99 -1.07
N LEU A 105 -10.65 -10.70 -1.80
CA LEU A 105 -10.60 -9.62 -2.79
C LEU A 105 -11.48 -9.95 -4.02
N ALA A 106 -11.44 -11.20 -4.51
CA ALA A 106 -12.30 -11.62 -5.61
C ALA A 106 -13.79 -11.52 -5.25
N GLN A 107 -14.19 -11.92 -4.03
CA GLN A 107 -15.55 -11.74 -3.52
C GLN A 107 -16.00 -10.27 -3.48
N LYS A 108 -15.06 -9.33 -3.58
CA LYS A 108 -15.30 -7.87 -3.63
C LYS A 108 -15.21 -7.29 -5.05
N GLY A 109 -14.99 -8.10 -6.06
CA GLY A 109 -14.97 -7.67 -7.46
C GLY A 109 -13.60 -7.35 -8.04
N TYR A 110 -12.51 -7.76 -7.40
CA TYR A 110 -11.17 -7.67 -7.96
C TYR A 110 -10.81 -8.94 -8.76
N VAL A 111 -9.88 -8.79 -9.69
CA VAL A 111 -9.01 -9.90 -10.09
C VAL A 111 -7.85 -9.92 -9.09
N ALA A 112 -7.71 -10.99 -8.33
CA ALA A 112 -6.66 -11.15 -7.34
C ALA A 112 -5.72 -12.28 -7.74
N ALA A 113 -4.42 -12.00 -7.83
CA ALA A 113 -3.41 -12.99 -8.17
C ALA A 113 -2.42 -13.17 -7.04
N THR A 114 -1.85 -14.37 -6.92
CA THR A 114 -0.76 -14.64 -5.99
C THR A 114 0.33 -15.46 -6.67
N ILE A 115 1.60 -15.17 -6.35
CA ILE A 115 2.77 -15.76 -7.01
C ILE A 115 3.63 -16.59 -6.06
N SER A 116 4.25 -17.63 -6.61
CA SER A 116 5.49 -18.20 -6.07
C SER A 116 6.65 -17.56 -6.79
N TYR A 117 7.62 -17.05 -6.04
CA TYR A 117 8.85 -16.43 -6.55
C TYR A 117 10.08 -17.24 -6.14
N ARG A 118 11.24 -17.01 -6.76
CA ARG A 118 12.48 -17.75 -6.49
C ARG A 118 12.96 -17.50 -5.06
N LEU A 119 13.01 -18.57 -4.28
CA LEU A 119 13.45 -18.59 -2.89
C LEU A 119 14.89 -19.04 -2.76
N GLY A 120 15.50 -18.75 -1.63
CA GLY A 120 16.74 -19.33 -1.16
C GLY A 120 17.90 -18.36 -1.06
N TRP A 121 18.59 -18.46 0.09
CA TRP A 121 19.84 -17.80 0.40
C TRP A 121 20.51 -18.49 1.61
N ASN A 122 21.84 -18.42 1.72
CA ASN A 122 22.61 -18.99 2.82
C ASN A 122 23.51 -17.95 3.53
N THR A 123 23.78 -16.81 2.88
CA THR A 123 24.63 -15.74 3.40
C THR A 123 23.90 -14.39 3.31
N GLY A 124 24.38 -13.39 4.04
CA GLY A 124 23.80 -12.04 4.00
C GLY A 124 23.78 -11.43 2.58
N LEU A 125 24.83 -11.64 1.79
CA LEU A 125 24.87 -11.19 0.38
C LEU A 125 23.82 -11.93 -0.46
N GLN A 126 23.70 -13.24 -0.32
CA GLN A 126 22.69 -14.02 -1.05
C GLN A 126 21.27 -13.64 -0.65
N ARG A 127 21.04 -13.17 0.60
CA ARG A 127 19.75 -12.62 1.02
C ARG A 127 19.36 -11.41 0.18
N ILE A 128 20.30 -10.51 -0.07
CA ILE A 128 20.06 -9.34 -0.95
C ILE A 128 19.75 -9.79 -2.36
N GLN A 129 20.49 -10.75 -2.88
CA GLN A 129 20.22 -11.35 -4.20
C GLN A 129 18.84 -12.03 -4.23
N ALA A 130 18.38 -12.63 -3.14
CA ALA A 130 17.04 -13.21 -3.04
C ALA A 130 15.94 -12.13 -3.07
N ILE A 131 16.15 -10.99 -2.41
CA ILE A 131 15.25 -9.83 -2.49
C ILE A 131 15.18 -9.31 -3.94
N TYR A 132 16.33 -9.19 -4.61
CA TYR A 132 16.37 -8.76 -6.01
C TYR A 132 15.66 -9.75 -6.94
N ARG A 133 15.87 -11.08 -6.76
CA ARG A 133 15.15 -12.12 -7.54
C ARG A 133 13.64 -12.08 -7.29
N ALA A 134 13.20 -11.86 -6.05
CA ALA A 134 11.77 -11.70 -5.75
C ALA A 134 11.16 -10.48 -6.47
N HIS A 135 11.90 -9.37 -6.54
CA HIS A 135 11.50 -8.20 -7.31
C HIS A 135 11.42 -8.51 -8.82
N GLN A 136 12.43 -9.17 -9.41
CA GLN A 136 12.40 -9.60 -10.81
C GLN A 136 11.16 -10.48 -11.10
N ASP A 137 10.85 -11.41 -10.21
CA ASP A 137 9.74 -12.36 -10.40
C ASP A 137 8.38 -11.66 -10.24
N ALA A 138 8.27 -10.69 -9.33
CA ALA A 138 7.08 -9.85 -9.20
C ALA A 138 6.85 -9.01 -10.48
N ASN A 139 7.89 -8.36 -11.02
CA ASN A 139 7.81 -7.63 -12.29
C ASN A 139 7.40 -8.56 -13.44
N ALA A 140 7.99 -9.77 -13.52
CA ALA A 140 7.64 -10.75 -14.53
C ALA A 140 6.16 -11.18 -14.44
N SER A 141 5.62 -11.36 -13.22
CA SER A 141 4.22 -11.72 -13.03
C SER A 141 3.28 -10.59 -13.45
N LEU A 142 3.61 -9.33 -13.14
CA LEU A 142 2.82 -8.16 -13.56
C LEU A 142 2.83 -8.02 -15.09
N ARG A 143 3.99 -8.14 -15.75
CA ARG A 143 4.07 -8.14 -17.21
C ARG A 143 3.20 -9.24 -17.84
N TYR A 144 3.23 -10.45 -17.25
CA TYR A 144 2.39 -11.57 -17.70
C TYR A 144 0.88 -11.23 -17.56
N LEU A 145 0.47 -10.74 -16.39
CA LEU A 145 -0.94 -10.41 -16.11
C LEU A 145 -1.45 -9.31 -17.03
N VAL A 146 -0.65 -8.26 -17.23
CA VAL A 146 -0.99 -7.14 -18.14
C VAL A 146 -1.05 -7.63 -19.60
N SER A 147 -0.12 -8.49 -20.04
CA SER A 147 -0.17 -9.08 -21.39
C SER A 147 -1.42 -9.95 -21.63
N ASN A 148 -1.96 -10.54 -20.58
CA ASN A 148 -3.12 -11.44 -20.62
C ASN A 148 -4.38 -10.79 -20.03
N TYR A 149 -4.44 -9.47 -19.97
CA TYR A 149 -5.50 -8.71 -19.31
C TYR A 149 -6.91 -9.09 -19.78
N SER A 150 -7.10 -9.31 -21.07
CA SER A 150 -8.40 -9.66 -21.65
C SER A 150 -8.85 -11.08 -21.29
N THR A 151 -7.91 -12.00 -21.07
CA THR A 151 -8.20 -13.38 -20.67
C THR A 151 -8.77 -13.45 -19.26
N TYR A 152 -8.26 -12.60 -18.37
CA TYR A 152 -8.63 -12.60 -16.94
C TYR A 152 -9.56 -11.44 -16.57
N GLY A 153 -9.94 -10.59 -17.52
CA GLY A 153 -10.80 -9.43 -17.28
C GLY A 153 -10.13 -8.36 -16.40
N ILE A 154 -8.84 -8.09 -16.62
CA ILE A 154 -8.07 -7.10 -15.83
C ILE A 154 -8.19 -5.72 -16.44
N ASP A 155 -8.57 -4.71 -15.63
CA ASP A 155 -8.40 -3.30 -15.98
C ASP A 155 -6.96 -2.86 -15.67
N THR A 156 -6.16 -2.69 -16.70
CA THR A 156 -4.75 -2.30 -16.57
C THR A 156 -4.53 -0.87 -16.09
N ASN A 157 -5.58 -0.06 -15.97
CA ASN A 157 -5.51 1.26 -15.36
C ASN A 157 -5.52 1.21 -13.83
N TRP A 158 -5.94 0.09 -13.24
CA TRP A 158 -6.11 -0.09 -11.80
C TRP A 158 -5.38 -1.35 -11.32
N ILE A 159 -4.08 -1.22 -11.14
CA ILE A 159 -3.20 -2.29 -10.66
C ILE A 159 -2.71 -1.94 -9.26
N PHE A 160 -2.93 -2.86 -8.32
CA PHE A 160 -2.47 -2.79 -6.96
C PHE A 160 -1.54 -3.96 -6.67
N ILE A 161 -0.60 -3.75 -5.76
CA ILE A 161 0.34 -4.78 -5.33
C ILE A 161 0.35 -4.86 -3.81
N GLY A 162 0.56 -6.04 -3.26
CA GLY A 162 0.68 -6.20 -1.83
C GLY A 162 1.37 -7.50 -1.44
N GLY A 163 1.55 -7.67 -0.15
CA GLY A 163 2.16 -8.88 0.37
C GLY A 163 2.30 -8.86 1.87
N THR A 164 2.96 -9.88 2.41
CA THR A 164 3.25 -10.01 3.83
C THR A 164 4.75 -10.15 4.06
N SER A 165 5.34 -9.43 5.04
CA SER A 165 6.75 -9.56 5.40
C SER A 165 7.67 -9.41 4.17
N ALA A 166 8.44 -10.44 3.81
CA ALA A 166 9.27 -10.48 2.61
C ALA A 166 8.48 -10.13 1.33
N GLY A 167 7.22 -10.57 1.21
CA GLY A 167 6.35 -10.22 0.09
C GLY A 167 5.94 -8.75 0.08
N ALA A 168 5.71 -8.16 1.25
CA ALA A 168 5.43 -6.73 1.36
C ALA A 168 6.68 -5.88 1.05
N ILE A 169 7.87 -6.34 1.47
CA ILE A 169 9.16 -5.73 1.07
C ILE A 169 9.30 -5.79 -0.46
N THR A 170 8.96 -6.93 -1.08
CA THR A 170 8.98 -7.07 -2.55
C THR A 170 8.00 -6.10 -3.20
N ALA A 171 6.76 -6.00 -2.71
CA ALA A 171 5.75 -5.09 -3.25
C ALA A 171 6.20 -3.62 -3.17
N ASN A 172 6.79 -3.21 -2.06
CA ASN A 172 7.38 -1.88 -1.91
C ASN A 172 8.55 -1.66 -2.88
N ASN A 173 9.45 -2.66 -3.04
CA ASN A 173 10.57 -2.55 -3.97
C ASN A 173 10.12 -2.40 -5.42
N VAL A 174 9.06 -3.10 -5.85
CA VAL A 174 8.51 -2.97 -7.21
C VAL A 174 8.12 -1.52 -7.53
N ASN A 175 7.66 -0.77 -6.53
CA ASN A 175 7.30 0.64 -6.73
C ASN A 175 8.45 1.61 -6.49
N TYR A 176 9.27 1.37 -5.45
CA TYR A 176 10.18 2.37 -4.92
C TYR A 176 11.66 2.12 -5.22
N THR A 177 12.02 1.00 -5.87
CA THR A 177 13.43 0.67 -6.08
C THR A 177 13.69 0.34 -7.55
N SER A 178 14.10 1.34 -8.31
CA SER A 178 14.45 1.20 -9.73
C SER A 178 15.72 0.36 -9.94
N GLN A 179 15.97 -0.04 -11.17
CA GLN A 179 17.23 -0.71 -11.55
C GLN A 179 18.47 0.11 -11.16
N ASN A 180 18.41 1.43 -11.36
CA ASN A 180 19.52 2.31 -11.01
C ASN A 180 19.78 2.35 -9.50
N GLU A 181 18.75 2.40 -8.68
CA GLU A 181 18.88 2.34 -7.23
C GLU A 181 19.43 1.00 -6.77
N TRP A 182 18.98 -0.11 -7.35
CA TRP A 182 19.60 -1.40 -7.10
C TRP A 182 21.08 -1.43 -7.44
N ASN A 183 21.49 -0.84 -8.56
CA ASN A 183 22.89 -0.78 -8.97
C ASN A 183 23.75 0.11 -8.06
N ILE A 184 23.13 1.14 -7.45
CA ILE A 184 23.79 1.99 -6.42
C ILE A 184 23.89 1.23 -5.10
N LEU A 185 22.81 0.58 -4.63
CA LEU A 185 22.80 -0.18 -3.38
C LEU A 185 23.72 -1.40 -3.44
N PHE A 186 23.78 -2.09 -4.58
CA PHE A 186 24.58 -3.30 -4.81
C PHE A 186 25.24 -3.27 -6.19
N PRO A 187 26.41 -2.61 -6.31
CA PRO A 187 27.14 -2.57 -7.56
C PRO A 187 27.40 -3.96 -8.15
N GLY A 188 27.00 -4.15 -9.40
CA GLY A 188 27.14 -5.41 -10.13
C GLY A 188 25.96 -6.39 -10.01
N ILE A 189 24.89 -6.07 -9.28
CA ILE A 189 23.74 -6.98 -9.12
C ILE A 189 23.04 -7.27 -10.45
N GLU A 190 22.87 -6.27 -11.30
CA GLU A 190 22.30 -6.43 -12.64
C GLU A 190 23.17 -7.31 -13.55
N THR A 191 24.50 -7.10 -13.54
CA THR A 191 25.44 -7.93 -14.29
C THR A 191 25.38 -9.40 -13.83
N MET A 192 25.16 -9.61 -12.55
CA MET A 192 25.14 -10.94 -11.93
C MET A 192 23.82 -11.69 -12.15
N LEU A 193 22.69 -10.99 -12.05
CA LEU A 193 21.35 -11.60 -11.99
C LEU A 193 20.44 -11.20 -13.17
N GLY A 194 20.89 -10.31 -14.05
CA GLY A 194 20.08 -9.73 -15.12
C GLY A 194 19.23 -8.56 -14.65
N SER A 195 18.63 -7.85 -15.60
CA SER A 195 17.78 -6.68 -15.36
C SER A 195 16.48 -7.06 -14.68
N LEU A 196 15.88 -6.12 -13.92
CA LEU A 196 14.55 -6.25 -13.31
C LEU A 196 13.46 -6.52 -14.35
N ASP A 197 13.55 -5.89 -15.53
CA ASP A 197 12.48 -5.86 -16.50
C ASP A 197 12.56 -6.94 -17.58
N THR A 198 13.63 -7.69 -17.63
CA THR A 198 13.82 -8.75 -18.65
C THR A 198 13.94 -10.15 -18.07
N SER A 199 14.01 -10.28 -16.74
CA SER A 199 14.08 -11.58 -16.06
C SER A 199 12.71 -12.25 -16.02
N GLY A 200 12.71 -13.58 -16.02
CA GLY A 200 11.54 -14.43 -15.79
C GLY A 200 10.71 -14.72 -17.02
N ASN A 201 10.47 -13.75 -17.90
CA ASN A 201 9.75 -13.92 -19.16
C ASN A 201 10.13 -12.85 -20.20
N THR A 202 9.57 -12.97 -21.41
CA THR A 202 9.84 -12.08 -22.56
C THR A 202 8.76 -11.02 -22.79
N TYR A 203 7.78 -10.89 -21.90
CA TYR A 203 6.77 -9.84 -22.01
C TYR A 203 7.38 -8.47 -21.73
N THR A 204 7.00 -7.47 -22.51
CA THR A 204 7.53 -6.10 -22.46
C THR A 204 6.48 -5.06 -22.04
N ASN A 205 5.29 -5.50 -21.64
CA ASN A 205 4.22 -4.60 -21.21
C ASN A 205 4.63 -3.84 -19.95
N SER A 206 4.49 -2.53 -19.99
CA SER A 206 4.58 -1.69 -18.80
C SER A 206 3.33 -1.82 -17.94
N PHE A 207 3.46 -1.51 -16.67
CA PHE A 207 2.37 -1.40 -15.71
C PHE A 207 2.57 -0.15 -14.85
N ASP A 208 1.47 0.34 -14.29
CA ASP A 208 1.47 1.51 -13.42
C ASP A 208 0.69 1.15 -12.14
N LEU A 209 1.38 1.15 -11.00
CA LEU A 209 0.79 0.81 -9.71
C LEU A 209 0.01 1.99 -9.16
N LYS A 210 -1.18 1.73 -8.62
CA LYS A 210 -2.09 2.74 -8.05
C LYS A 210 -2.15 2.73 -6.53
N GLY A 211 -1.60 1.71 -5.91
CA GLY A 211 -1.50 1.61 -4.45
C GLY A 211 -0.88 0.31 -3.98
N ILE A 212 -0.47 0.30 -2.72
CA ILE A 212 0.24 -0.82 -2.09
C ILE A 212 -0.53 -1.32 -0.86
N PHE A 213 -0.66 -2.64 -0.72
CA PHE A 213 -1.17 -3.34 0.45
C PHE A 213 0.01 -3.93 1.24
N ASN A 214 0.50 -3.19 2.20
CA ASN A 214 1.71 -3.49 2.97
C ASN A 214 1.37 -4.15 4.31
N ASN A 215 1.58 -5.46 4.42
CA ASN A 215 1.44 -6.16 5.69
C ASN A 215 2.82 -6.38 6.31
N TRP A 216 3.17 -5.60 7.33
CA TRP A 216 4.44 -5.63 8.09
C TRP A 216 5.69 -5.72 7.20
N GLY A 217 5.71 -4.90 6.16
CA GLY A 217 6.84 -4.76 5.26
C GLY A 217 7.64 -3.49 5.52
N ALA A 218 8.64 -3.30 4.67
CA ALA A 218 9.52 -2.14 4.68
C ALA A 218 10.05 -1.85 3.27
N VAL A 219 10.76 -0.74 3.12
CA VAL A 219 11.47 -0.36 1.89
C VAL A 219 12.91 0.01 2.24
N PRO A 220 13.90 -0.16 1.35
CA PRO A 220 15.26 0.32 1.59
C PRO A 220 15.29 1.83 1.85
N ILE A 221 16.14 2.25 2.80
CA ILE A 221 16.35 3.66 3.06
C ILE A 221 16.86 4.36 1.79
N ASN A 222 16.36 5.56 1.52
CA ASN A 222 16.63 6.37 0.32
C ASN A 222 16.03 5.85 -1.01
N SER A 223 15.21 4.79 -1.02
CA SER A 223 14.53 4.35 -2.23
C SER A 223 13.22 5.12 -2.51
N MET A 224 12.60 5.75 -1.50
CA MET A 224 11.35 6.48 -1.69
C MET A 224 11.59 7.90 -2.20
N GLN A 225 11.51 8.08 -3.50
CA GLN A 225 11.50 9.42 -4.09
C GLN A 225 10.08 10.01 -4.10
N SER A 226 9.93 11.30 -3.86
CA SER A 226 8.62 11.95 -3.78
C SER A 226 7.78 11.81 -5.05
N SER A 227 8.43 11.73 -6.21
CA SER A 227 7.77 11.54 -7.52
C SER A 227 7.20 10.13 -7.74
N GLU A 228 7.62 9.15 -6.94
CA GLU A 228 7.24 7.73 -7.05
C GLU A 228 6.24 7.32 -5.96
N MET A 229 5.92 8.24 -5.04
CA MET A 229 5.02 7.95 -3.93
C MET A 229 3.59 7.73 -4.41
N ILE A 230 3.01 6.58 -4.04
CA ILE A 230 1.63 6.22 -4.32
C ILE A 230 0.90 5.85 -3.02
N PRO A 231 -0.44 5.91 -2.99
CA PRO A 231 -1.24 5.55 -1.83
C PRO A 231 -0.89 4.16 -1.27
N GLN A 232 -0.86 4.05 0.06
CA GLN A 232 -0.54 2.79 0.72
C GLN A 232 -1.43 2.54 1.92
N ILE A 233 -1.96 1.30 2.02
CA ILE A 233 -2.55 0.78 3.25
C ILE A 233 -1.58 -0.19 3.91
N ALA A 234 -1.37 -0.02 5.22
CA ALA A 234 -0.43 -0.82 5.99
C ALA A 234 -1.05 -1.44 7.24
N PHE A 235 -0.53 -2.61 7.61
CA PHE A 235 -0.81 -3.30 8.87
C PHE A 235 0.52 -3.67 9.52
N HIS A 236 0.74 -3.35 10.80
CA HIS A 236 2.02 -3.65 11.46
C HIS A 236 1.85 -3.81 12.97
N GLY A 237 2.66 -4.69 13.57
CA GLY A 237 2.76 -4.81 15.02
C GLY A 237 3.73 -3.78 15.58
N GLU A 238 3.35 -3.10 16.65
CA GLU A 238 4.19 -2.10 17.33
C GLU A 238 5.51 -2.71 17.85
N LEU A 239 5.47 -3.98 18.27
CA LEU A 239 6.60 -4.68 18.87
C LEU A 239 7.35 -5.59 17.88
N ASP A 240 7.20 -5.36 16.58
CA ASP A 240 7.87 -6.16 15.53
C ASP A 240 9.39 -5.95 15.57
N GLN A 241 10.11 -7.02 15.93
CA GLN A 241 11.57 -7.05 15.98
C GLN A 241 12.23 -7.67 14.73
N ILE A 242 11.45 -8.19 13.79
CA ILE A 242 11.93 -8.80 12.54
C ILE A 242 11.98 -7.77 11.42
N VAL A 243 10.87 -7.04 11.25
CA VAL A 243 10.78 -5.87 10.39
C VAL A 243 10.29 -4.71 11.26
N ASN A 244 11.21 -3.83 11.67
CA ASN A 244 10.85 -2.72 12.55
C ASN A 244 9.78 -1.84 11.88
N ILE A 245 8.75 -1.43 12.66
CA ILE A 245 7.66 -0.58 12.17
C ILE A 245 8.15 0.82 11.80
N ASP A 246 9.22 1.29 12.44
CA ASP A 246 9.88 2.56 12.17
C ASP A 246 11.11 2.39 11.28
N THR A 247 11.91 3.45 11.18
CA THR A 247 13.18 3.39 10.46
C THR A 247 14.22 2.62 11.30
N ALA A 248 14.78 1.59 10.72
CA ALA A 248 15.92 0.85 11.24
C ALA A 248 17.11 0.98 10.26
N THR A 249 18.29 0.54 10.64
CA THR A 249 19.62 0.77 10.03
C THR A 249 19.67 0.90 8.51
N SER A 250 18.82 0.17 7.77
CA SER A 250 18.83 0.15 6.29
C SER A 250 17.43 0.10 5.67
N LEU A 251 16.38 0.08 6.49
CA LEU A 251 15.00 -0.07 6.06
C LEU A 251 14.10 0.98 6.70
N ILE A 252 13.09 1.41 5.97
CA ILE A 252 11.99 2.26 6.44
C ILE A 252 10.77 1.36 6.61
N GLY A 253 10.25 1.23 7.83
CA GLY A 253 9.09 0.42 8.14
C GLY A 253 7.77 1.14 7.90
N SER A 254 6.66 0.43 8.12
CA SER A 254 5.33 0.88 7.68
C SER A 254 4.90 2.21 8.29
N ARG A 255 5.22 2.51 9.56
CA ARG A 255 4.85 3.79 10.20
C ARG A 255 5.66 4.95 9.60
N SER A 256 6.95 4.74 9.40
CA SER A 256 7.79 5.76 8.75
C SER A 256 7.39 5.99 7.28
N ILE A 257 7.03 4.93 6.54
CA ILE A 257 6.46 5.05 5.19
C ILE A 257 5.16 5.87 5.23
N HIS A 258 4.24 5.54 6.15
CA HIS A 258 2.99 6.26 6.32
C HIS A 258 3.22 7.78 6.49
N TYR A 259 4.12 8.16 7.39
CA TYR A 259 4.43 9.58 7.60
C TYR A 259 5.12 10.22 6.38
N ALA A 260 5.99 9.50 5.68
CA ALA A 260 6.60 10.00 4.45
C ALA A 260 5.55 10.27 3.36
N LEU A 261 4.55 9.41 3.21
CA LEU A 261 3.42 9.60 2.30
C LEU A 261 2.60 10.83 2.67
N LEU A 262 2.19 10.95 3.94
CA LEU A 262 1.44 12.11 4.43
C LEU A 262 2.19 13.42 4.19
N SER A 263 3.52 13.44 4.41
CA SER A 263 4.33 14.65 4.21
C SER A 263 4.38 15.11 2.75
N ASN A 264 4.10 14.20 1.82
CA ASN A 264 4.01 14.48 0.38
C ASN A 264 2.56 14.62 -0.13
N ASN A 265 1.58 14.71 0.77
CA ASN A 265 0.15 14.77 0.47
C ASN A 265 -0.35 13.53 -0.32
N ILE A 266 0.27 12.39 -0.08
CA ILE A 266 -0.15 11.09 -0.62
C ILE A 266 -0.97 10.37 0.45
N CYS A 267 -2.17 9.96 0.09
CA CYS A 267 -3.10 9.29 0.99
C CYS A 267 -2.53 7.97 1.54
N ALA A 268 -2.67 7.76 2.85
CA ALA A 268 -2.17 6.57 3.51
C ALA A 268 -3.07 6.12 4.66
N ASP A 269 -3.28 4.80 4.78
CA ASP A 269 -3.95 4.17 5.92
C ASP A 269 -2.96 3.25 6.64
N ILE A 270 -2.94 3.29 7.96
CA ILE A 270 -2.17 2.35 8.77
C ILE A 270 -3.01 1.83 9.94
N THR A 271 -2.95 0.52 10.16
CA THR A 271 -3.50 -0.14 11.34
C THR A 271 -2.36 -0.77 12.13
N ILE A 272 -2.24 -0.40 13.40
CA ILE A 272 -1.17 -0.85 14.30
C ILE A 272 -1.81 -1.67 15.42
N ASP A 273 -1.24 -2.85 15.69
CA ASP A 273 -1.52 -3.62 16.90
C ASP A 273 -0.45 -3.25 17.93
N SER A 274 -0.85 -2.57 19.02
CA SER A 274 0.07 -2.03 20.04
C SER A 274 0.83 -3.09 20.83
N VAL A 275 0.36 -4.33 20.82
CA VAL A 275 1.03 -5.48 21.45
C VAL A 275 1.48 -6.52 20.42
N GLY A 276 1.21 -6.26 19.15
CA GLY A 276 1.53 -7.13 18.02
C GLY A 276 3.03 -7.20 17.76
N GLN A 277 3.48 -8.40 17.42
CA GLN A 277 4.84 -8.68 16.94
C GLN A 277 4.84 -8.80 15.40
N HIS A 278 5.80 -9.55 14.85
CA HIS A 278 5.86 -9.81 13.41
C HIS A 278 4.65 -10.62 12.93
N GLY A 279 3.78 -10.00 12.15
CA GLY A 279 2.52 -10.59 11.69
C GLY A 279 1.36 -10.37 12.66
N ILE A 280 0.43 -9.50 12.28
CA ILE A 280 -0.80 -9.23 13.02
C ILE A 280 -2.01 -9.72 12.22
N PHE A 281 -3.08 -10.14 12.92
CA PHE A 281 -4.31 -10.63 12.28
C PHE A 281 -4.01 -11.72 11.23
N THR A 282 -3.19 -12.73 11.59
CA THR A 282 -2.67 -13.73 10.65
C THR A 282 -3.59 -14.93 10.45
N ASP A 283 -4.59 -15.11 11.27
CA ASP A 283 -5.61 -16.13 11.11
C ASP A 283 -6.52 -15.83 9.89
N ARG A 284 -7.42 -16.76 9.57
CA ARG A 284 -8.34 -16.61 8.44
C ARG A 284 -9.21 -15.36 8.54
N ALA A 285 -9.76 -15.08 9.72
CA ALA A 285 -10.63 -13.92 9.94
C ALA A 285 -9.83 -12.62 9.77
N GLY A 286 -8.63 -12.57 10.32
CA GLY A 286 -7.73 -11.43 10.18
C GLY A 286 -7.27 -11.21 8.73
N ALA A 287 -7.02 -12.27 7.97
CA ALA A 287 -6.69 -12.16 6.54
C ALA A 287 -7.86 -11.56 5.74
N ILE A 288 -9.10 -11.99 6.00
CA ILE A 288 -10.31 -11.43 5.40
C ILE A 288 -10.49 -9.96 5.82
N PHE A 289 -10.27 -9.64 7.10
CA PHE A 289 -10.32 -8.27 7.60
C PHE A 289 -9.33 -7.35 6.89
N ARG A 290 -8.06 -7.73 6.79
CA ARG A 290 -7.03 -6.93 6.10
C ARG A 290 -7.39 -6.73 4.62
N ALA A 291 -7.81 -7.79 3.92
CA ALA A 291 -8.25 -7.71 2.54
C ALA A 291 -9.47 -6.80 2.37
N SER A 292 -10.42 -6.85 3.31
CA SER A 292 -11.61 -5.99 3.30
C SER A 292 -11.26 -4.53 3.50
N LYS A 293 -10.39 -4.23 4.46
CA LYS A 293 -9.93 -2.85 4.69
C LYS A 293 -9.11 -2.33 3.51
N ALA A 294 -8.27 -3.18 2.90
CA ALA A 294 -7.52 -2.83 1.69
C ALA A 294 -8.46 -2.55 0.50
N SER A 295 -9.51 -3.35 0.32
CA SER A 295 -10.52 -3.10 -0.71
C SER A 295 -11.21 -1.75 -0.56
N CYS A 296 -11.58 -1.37 0.67
CA CYS A 296 -12.15 -0.05 0.95
C CYS A 296 -11.17 1.08 0.60
N PHE A 297 -9.92 0.93 1.00
CA PHE A 297 -8.88 1.90 0.72
C PHE A 297 -8.65 2.05 -0.79
N PHE A 298 -8.55 0.95 -1.53
CA PHE A 298 -8.41 1.01 -2.98
C PHE A 298 -9.61 1.62 -3.68
N ARG A 299 -10.84 1.33 -3.18
CA ARG A 299 -12.04 2.00 -3.68
C ARG A 299 -11.94 3.52 -3.50
N SER A 300 -11.46 4.00 -2.37
CA SER A 300 -11.32 5.44 -2.14
C SER A 300 -10.34 6.10 -3.13
N ILE A 301 -9.32 5.35 -3.60
CA ILE A 301 -8.43 5.81 -4.67
C ILE A 301 -9.17 5.94 -6.00
N PHE A 302 -9.97 4.92 -6.40
CA PHE A 302 -10.77 5.02 -7.63
C PHE A 302 -11.71 6.23 -7.61
N CYS A 303 -12.27 6.51 -6.43
CA CYS A 303 -13.31 7.53 -6.25
C CYS A 303 -12.75 8.91 -5.93
N ASN A 304 -11.44 9.03 -5.81
CA ASN A 304 -10.75 10.27 -5.45
C ASN A 304 -11.30 10.87 -4.12
N ASP A 305 -11.65 9.98 -3.18
CA ASP A 305 -12.16 10.32 -1.85
C ASP A 305 -11.28 9.72 -0.72
N CYS A 306 -10.03 9.39 -1.05
CA CYS A 306 -9.09 8.77 -0.13
C CYS A 306 -8.78 9.68 1.06
N GLN A 307 -8.86 9.11 2.27
CA GLN A 307 -8.60 9.80 3.53
C GLN A 307 -7.39 9.17 4.23
N ASP A 308 -6.63 10.02 4.91
CA ASP A 308 -5.54 9.58 5.75
C ASP A 308 -6.10 8.97 7.04
N VAL A 309 -5.70 7.73 7.35
CA VAL A 309 -6.20 7.00 8.53
C VAL A 309 -5.04 6.43 9.32
N TYR A 310 -5.06 6.66 10.62
CA TYR A 310 -4.14 6.06 11.58
C TYR A 310 -4.95 5.39 12.68
N THR A 311 -4.91 4.06 12.76
CA THR A 311 -5.71 3.27 13.70
C THR A 311 -4.81 2.44 14.60
N THR A 312 -5.06 2.45 15.90
CA THR A 312 -4.43 1.56 16.88
C THR A 312 -5.48 0.71 17.56
N ASP A 313 -5.22 -0.61 17.63
CA ASP A 313 -5.99 -1.60 18.42
C ASP A 313 -7.50 -1.67 18.13
N SER A 314 -7.98 -0.99 17.09
CA SER A 314 -9.38 -1.04 16.68
C SER A 314 -9.53 -1.70 15.34
N ILE A 315 -10.49 -2.62 15.25
CA ILE A 315 -10.86 -3.29 14.01
C ILE A 315 -12.17 -2.65 13.55
N PRO A 316 -12.17 -1.82 12.49
CA PRO A 316 -13.41 -1.33 11.91
C PRO A 316 -14.22 -2.51 11.39
N ALA A 317 -15.51 -2.57 11.70
CA ALA A 317 -16.36 -3.70 11.35
C ALA A 317 -16.54 -3.88 9.83
N ASN A 318 -16.54 -2.78 9.07
CA ASN A 318 -16.62 -2.76 7.59
C ASN A 318 -16.28 -1.36 7.03
N CYS A 319 -16.27 -1.20 5.70
CA CYS A 319 -16.00 0.07 5.04
C CYS A 319 -17.04 1.17 5.31
N SER A 320 -18.28 0.81 5.61
CA SER A 320 -19.35 1.77 5.87
C SER A 320 -19.11 2.55 7.17
N SER A 321 -18.29 2.04 8.07
CA SER A 321 -17.85 2.77 9.25
C SER A 321 -16.81 3.87 8.95
N THR A 322 -16.21 3.89 7.76
CA THR A 322 -15.33 4.98 7.32
C THR A 322 -16.07 6.10 6.59
N VAL A 323 -17.31 5.88 6.15
CA VAL A 323 -18.13 6.87 5.42
C VAL A 323 -19.03 7.68 6.36
N SER A 324 -19.12 7.29 7.60
CA SER A 324 -19.83 8.05 8.63
C SER A 324 -19.03 7.99 9.93
N ILE A 325 -17.88 8.63 9.95
CA ILE A 325 -17.65 9.39 11.15
C ILE A 325 -18.72 10.50 11.08
N ASN A 326 -19.85 10.30 11.72
CA ASN A 326 -20.25 11.36 12.63
C ASN A 326 -18.96 11.63 13.41
N GLU A 327 -18.16 12.59 12.97
CA GLU A 327 -17.26 13.24 13.89
C GLU A 327 -18.11 13.41 15.15
N PRO A 328 -17.74 12.78 16.29
CA PRO A 328 -18.30 13.27 17.53
C PRO A 328 -18.01 14.76 17.35
N SER A 329 -19.07 15.54 17.21
CA SER A 329 -18.97 16.97 16.94
C SER A 329 -17.83 17.46 17.78
N VAL A 330 -16.61 17.53 17.18
CA VAL A 330 -15.46 18.18 17.82
C VAL A 330 -15.96 19.59 17.84
N PRO A 331 -16.45 20.07 18.95
CA PRO A 331 -17.00 21.41 19.02
C PRO A 331 -15.79 22.32 19.06
N ASN A 332 -15.15 22.47 17.95
CA ASN A 332 -14.15 23.48 17.63
C ASN A 332 -13.15 22.87 16.63
N LYS A 333 -13.11 23.41 15.46
CA LYS A 333 -12.12 23.17 14.43
C LYS A 333 -10.73 23.20 15.07
N ILE A 334 -10.02 22.05 15.10
CA ILE A 334 -8.64 22.03 15.56
C ILE A 334 -7.84 22.93 14.63
N SER A 335 -7.20 23.95 15.18
CA SER A 335 -6.33 24.85 14.45
C SER A 335 -5.06 25.11 15.24
N ALA A 336 -3.94 25.28 14.53
CA ALA A 336 -2.64 25.45 15.14
C ALA A 336 -1.93 26.68 14.56
N TYR A 337 -1.29 27.46 15.42
CA TYR A 337 -0.57 28.67 15.02
C TYR A 337 0.56 29.01 16.00
N PRO A 338 1.63 29.64 15.56
CA PRO A 338 2.01 29.82 14.16
C PRO A 338 2.45 28.53 13.52
N ASN A 339 2.18 28.35 12.23
CA ASN A 339 2.75 27.29 11.42
C ASN A 339 3.09 27.86 10.04
N PRO A 340 4.35 28.10 9.72
CA PRO A 340 5.58 27.64 10.38
C PRO A 340 5.76 28.12 11.83
N VAL A 341 6.41 27.28 12.65
CA VAL A 341 6.70 27.55 14.06
C VAL A 341 8.18 27.87 14.28
N GLN A 342 8.50 28.85 15.11
CA GLN A 342 9.87 29.14 15.55
C GLN A 342 10.15 28.60 16.94
N GLU A 343 9.33 28.94 17.93
CA GLU A 343 9.54 28.55 19.33
C GLU A 343 8.40 27.68 19.89
N ALA A 344 7.16 28.15 19.76
CA ALA A 344 6.00 27.53 20.38
C ALA A 344 4.79 27.48 19.46
N LEU A 345 4.11 26.33 19.42
CA LEU A 345 2.89 26.06 18.67
C LEU A 345 1.71 26.02 19.65
N THR A 346 0.73 26.88 19.45
CA THR A 346 -0.56 26.80 20.14
C THR A 346 -1.55 26.02 19.30
N VAL A 347 -2.27 25.07 19.91
CA VAL A 347 -3.28 24.27 19.22
C VAL A 347 -4.63 24.50 19.87
N GLN A 348 -5.57 25.07 19.13
CA GLN A 348 -6.96 25.24 19.59
C GLN A 348 -7.76 23.94 19.35
N GLY A 349 -8.69 23.66 20.25
CA GLY A 349 -9.55 22.48 20.17
C GLY A 349 -8.94 21.21 20.80
N ILE A 350 -7.73 21.27 21.33
CA ILE A 350 -7.09 20.17 22.08
C ILE A 350 -7.14 20.47 23.57
N PRO A 351 -7.73 19.60 24.40
CA PRO A 351 -7.75 19.75 25.87
C PRO A 351 -6.34 19.58 26.47
N ASN A 352 -6.10 20.27 27.58
CA ASN A 352 -4.91 20.02 28.40
C ASN A 352 -4.86 18.55 28.87
N ASN A 353 -3.66 18.05 29.13
CA ASN A 353 -3.36 16.64 29.46
C ASN A 353 -3.56 15.64 28.29
N THR A 354 -3.83 16.08 27.07
CA THR A 354 -3.77 15.24 25.88
C THR A 354 -2.33 14.77 25.66
N ASN A 355 -2.12 13.48 25.35
CA ASN A 355 -0.80 12.96 24.98
C ASN A 355 -0.37 13.56 23.65
N VAL A 356 0.89 14.00 23.58
CA VAL A 356 1.50 14.54 22.38
C VAL A 356 2.76 13.74 22.08
N SER A 357 2.86 13.26 20.85
CA SER A 357 4.06 12.62 20.31
C SER A 357 4.54 13.38 19.09
N ILE A 358 5.81 13.76 19.05
CA ILE A 358 6.40 14.55 17.97
C ILE A 358 7.35 13.66 17.18
N TYR A 359 7.13 13.55 15.88
CA TYR A 359 7.94 12.80 14.94
C TYR A 359 8.57 13.74 13.90
N ASN A 360 9.79 13.44 13.46
CA ASN A 360 10.37 14.14 12.31
C ASN A 360 9.80 13.61 10.97
N SER A 361 10.25 14.17 9.85
CA SER A 361 9.76 13.83 8.50
C SER A 361 10.04 12.38 8.06
N VAL A 362 10.96 11.68 8.74
CA VAL A 362 11.26 10.27 8.47
C VAL A 362 10.62 9.32 9.50
N GLY A 363 9.77 9.86 10.40
CA GLY A 363 9.00 9.09 11.36
C GLY A 363 9.73 8.77 12.67
N ASP A 364 10.93 9.34 12.91
CA ASP A 364 11.60 9.16 14.19
C ASP A 364 10.89 9.92 15.29
N LEU A 365 10.56 9.25 16.38
CA LEU A 365 10.01 9.88 17.57
C LEU A 365 11.06 10.79 18.21
N LYS A 366 10.75 12.08 18.32
CA LYS A 366 11.64 13.09 18.91
C LYS A 366 11.27 13.39 20.36
N ARG A 367 9.97 13.40 20.67
CA ARG A 367 9.50 13.74 22.03
C ARG A 367 8.10 13.20 22.29
N ILE A 368 7.83 12.86 23.56
CA ILE A 368 6.50 12.60 24.10
C ILE A 368 6.28 13.55 25.27
N GLU A 369 5.14 14.21 25.29
CA GLU A 369 4.77 15.14 26.36
C GLU A 369 3.25 15.21 26.54
N LYS A 370 2.80 15.98 27.54
CA LYS A 370 1.39 16.34 27.70
C LYS A 370 1.13 17.72 27.15
N TYR A 371 0.07 17.90 26.38
CA TYR A 371 -0.36 19.24 25.92
C TYR A 371 -0.79 20.10 27.11
N MET A 372 -0.15 21.25 27.26
CA MET A 372 -0.39 22.22 28.33
C MET A 372 -0.43 23.65 27.74
N ASN A 373 -1.36 23.90 26.82
CA ASN A 373 -1.61 25.16 26.09
C ASN A 373 -0.66 25.44 24.91
N ALA A 374 0.58 24.94 24.93
CA ALA A 374 1.52 25.08 23.82
C ALA A 374 2.47 23.88 23.74
N ILE A 375 3.06 23.69 22.58
CA ILE A 375 4.13 22.72 22.30
C ILE A 375 5.36 23.52 21.90
N TYR A 376 6.49 23.30 22.56
CA TYR A 376 7.72 24.05 22.31
C TYR A 376 8.59 23.28 21.30
N PHE A 377 9.14 24.02 20.33
CA PHE A 377 9.99 23.51 19.25
C PHE A 377 11.42 24.06 19.31
N SER A 378 11.78 24.83 20.36
CA SER A 378 13.06 25.52 20.46
C SER A 378 14.27 24.58 20.50
N ASP A 379 14.08 23.34 20.95
CA ASP A 379 15.09 22.27 21.04
C ASP A 379 15.12 21.35 19.82
N LEU A 380 14.23 21.57 18.86
CA LEU A 380 14.16 20.79 17.62
C LEU A 380 14.83 21.52 16.45
N GLU A 381 15.46 20.76 15.58
CA GLU A 381 16.09 21.29 14.36
C GLU A 381 15.05 21.83 13.37
N GLN A 382 15.47 22.68 12.45
CA GLN A 382 14.62 23.13 11.35
C GLN A 382 14.17 21.93 10.49
N GLY A 383 12.90 21.89 10.14
CA GLY A 383 12.37 20.80 9.35
C GLY A 383 10.88 20.56 9.56
N LEU A 384 10.40 19.52 8.90
CA LEU A 384 9.01 19.09 8.96
C LEU A 384 8.82 18.10 10.11
N TYR A 385 7.76 18.32 10.90
CA TYR A 385 7.37 17.47 12.02
C TYR A 385 5.90 17.06 11.91
N PHE A 386 5.59 15.89 12.48
CA PHE A 386 4.23 15.40 12.71
C PHE A 386 3.98 15.36 14.21
N VAL A 387 2.95 16.08 14.64
CA VAL A 387 2.56 16.18 16.04
C VAL A 387 1.26 15.40 16.22
N LYS A 388 1.34 14.25 16.87
CA LYS A 388 0.21 13.37 17.17
C LYS A 388 -0.39 13.72 18.52
N PHE A 389 -1.70 13.88 18.58
CA PHE A 389 -2.50 14.14 19.78
C PHE A 389 -3.38 12.94 20.07
N GLU A 390 -3.30 12.38 21.27
CA GLU A 390 -4.08 11.23 21.70
C GLU A 390 -4.72 11.47 23.07
N ASN A 391 -6.06 11.35 23.13
CA ASN A 391 -6.81 11.41 24.38
C ASN A 391 -8.05 10.52 24.27
N SER A 392 -7.94 9.28 24.76
CA SER A 392 -9.01 8.28 24.71
C SER A 392 -10.24 8.65 25.53
N ALA A 393 -10.07 9.47 26.56
CA ALA A 393 -11.18 9.89 27.43
C ALA A 393 -12.19 10.82 26.71
N VAL A 394 -11.72 11.53 25.69
CA VAL A 394 -12.52 12.48 24.88
C VAL A 394 -12.48 12.16 23.39
N GLY A 395 -11.95 11.00 23.01
CA GLY A 395 -11.96 10.50 21.63
C GLY A 395 -11.04 11.27 20.66
N ILE A 396 -9.98 11.93 21.16
CA ILE A 396 -9.04 12.66 20.30
C ILE A 396 -7.95 11.70 19.81
N ASN A 397 -7.83 11.58 18.48
CA ASN A 397 -6.68 11.01 17.79
C ASN A 397 -6.47 11.86 16.53
N TYR A 398 -5.51 12.77 16.58
CA TYR A 398 -5.30 13.76 15.53
C TYR A 398 -3.82 13.98 15.26
N VAL A 399 -3.43 14.11 14.00
CA VAL A 399 -2.05 14.41 13.60
C VAL A 399 -2.01 15.76 12.90
N LEU A 400 -1.09 16.59 13.33
CA LEU A 400 -0.85 17.92 12.78
C LEU A 400 0.52 17.96 12.10
N LYS A 401 0.57 18.48 10.89
CA LYS A 401 1.80 18.78 10.16
C LYS A 401 2.32 20.15 10.58
N VAL A 402 3.56 20.21 11.04
CA VAL A 402 4.21 21.44 11.56
C VAL A 402 5.54 21.67 10.86
N LEU A 403 5.73 22.83 10.27
CA LEU A 403 7.01 23.27 9.73
C LEU A 403 7.76 24.08 10.82
N LYS A 404 8.94 23.62 11.22
CA LYS A 404 9.87 24.35 12.12
C LYS A 404 10.86 25.15 11.27
N GLU A 405 10.89 26.47 11.47
CA GLU A 405 11.87 27.41 10.92
C GLU A 405 12.95 27.79 11.91
#